data_29c839aa67808186eed262bc212cfe21
#
_entry.id   29c839aa67808186eed262bc212cfe21
#
_cell.length_a   1.000
_cell.length_b   1.000
_cell.length_c   1.000
_cell.angle_alpha   90.00
_cell.angle_beta   90.00
_cell.angle_gamma   90.00
#
_symmetry.space_group_name_H-M   'P 1'
#
loop_
_entity.id
_entity.type
_entity.pdbx_description
1 polymer ?
#
loop_
_entity_poly.entity_id
_entity_poly.type
_entity_poly.pdbx_seq_one_letter_code
_entity_poly.pdbx_strand_id
1 'polypeptide(L)'
;LVIELDFESKDAISITNEIRNSKNSFQPHIFIFSSKQDDYIQITAFNAGADDYIITPIKPILFEARIASYKKRKKEDGSIMNKPLELGKKFHVDKEQYLIITESGNISLPRKEFEMVDLMYQNSNKIFTRHDFANIIWHSAEVANSRTIDIHIRNIRKLLGQDIIKTSKGIGYSINI
;
A
#
# COMPACT_ATOMS: atom_id res chain seq x y z
N LEU A 1 3.04 -1.31 13.37
CA LEU A 1 2.25 -0.54 14.35
C LEU A 1 0.80 -0.97 14.29
N VAL A 2 0.19 -1.16 15.42
CA VAL A 2 -1.24 -1.48 15.57
C VAL A 2 -1.90 -0.34 16.34
N ILE A 3 -2.99 0.18 15.81
CA ILE A 3 -3.74 1.28 16.42
C ILE A 3 -5.21 0.85 16.51
N GLU A 4 -5.80 0.96 17.69
CA GLU A 4 -7.22 0.69 17.91
C GLU A 4 -8.04 1.97 17.74
N LEU A 5 -9.11 1.89 16.95
CA LEU A 5 -9.95 3.05 16.61
C LEU A 5 -11.02 3.34 17.68
N ASP A 6 -11.38 2.34 18.48
CA ASP A 6 -12.55 2.42 19.38
C ASP A 6 -12.24 3.12 20.72
N PHE A 7 -11.03 3.65 20.90
CA PHE A 7 -10.65 4.39 22.11
C PHE A 7 -11.06 5.87 22.02
N GLU A 8 -11.58 6.42 23.11
CA GLU A 8 -12.11 7.78 23.22
C GLU A 8 -11.06 8.92 23.10
N SER A 9 -9.78 8.60 22.99
CA SER A 9 -8.73 9.61 22.88
C SER A 9 -8.06 9.58 21.50
N LYS A 10 -7.91 10.73 20.90
CA LYS A 10 -7.26 11.02 19.59
C LYS A 10 -7.39 9.88 18.59
N ASP A 11 -8.30 10.09 17.71
CA ASP A 11 -8.65 9.32 16.56
C ASP A 11 -7.43 8.62 15.92
N ALA A 12 -7.46 7.29 15.84
CA ALA A 12 -6.44 6.47 15.17
C ALA A 12 -6.12 6.97 13.76
N ILE A 13 -7.08 7.60 13.10
CA ILE A 13 -6.95 8.23 11.79
C ILE A 13 -6.01 9.44 11.87
N SER A 14 -6.14 10.29 12.88
CA SER A 14 -5.25 11.43 13.10
C SER A 14 -3.82 10.99 13.38
N ILE A 15 -3.65 9.98 14.24
CA ILE A 15 -2.34 9.40 14.55
C ILE A 15 -1.70 8.80 13.29
N THR A 16 -2.47 8.08 12.49
CA THR A 16 -1.98 7.52 11.22
C THR A 16 -1.49 8.63 10.29
N ASN A 17 -2.25 9.70 10.17
CA ASN A 17 -1.90 10.85 9.34
C ASN A 17 -0.65 11.57 9.86
N GLU A 18 -0.51 11.76 11.17
CA GLU A 18 0.70 12.34 11.79
C GLU A 18 1.94 11.50 11.50
N ILE A 19 1.84 10.16 11.62
CA ILE A 19 2.95 9.24 11.31
C ILE A 19 3.34 9.34 9.84
N ARG A 20 2.37 9.36 8.93
CA ARG A 20 2.61 9.46 7.48
C ARG A 20 3.21 10.78 7.05
N ASN A 21 2.84 11.88 7.73
CA ASN A 21 3.36 13.21 7.46
C ASN A 21 4.69 13.51 8.20
N SER A 22 5.12 12.61 9.09
CA SER A 22 6.42 12.77 9.74
C SER A 22 7.54 12.69 8.70
N LYS A 23 8.57 13.55 8.83
CA LYS A 23 9.75 13.57 7.95
C LYS A 23 10.67 12.35 8.13
N ASN A 24 10.21 11.33 8.81
CA ASN A 24 10.98 10.12 9.04
C ASN A 24 10.97 9.27 7.75
N SER A 25 12.13 8.88 7.26
CA SER A 25 12.26 8.00 6.09
C SER A 25 11.71 6.58 6.33
N PHE A 26 11.57 6.18 7.58
CA PHE A 26 10.99 4.89 7.94
C PHE A 26 9.46 4.98 8.03
N GLN A 27 8.77 4.34 7.09
CA GLN A 27 7.32 4.23 7.07
C GLN A 27 6.87 2.87 7.63
N PRO A 28 6.33 2.80 8.87
CA PRO A 28 5.88 1.53 9.45
C PRO A 28 4.61 1.02 8.76
N HIS A 29 4.38 -0.30 8.78
CA HIS A 29 3.04 -0.82 8.53
C HIS A 29 2.07 -0.40 9.62
N ILE A 30 0.94 0.15 9.25
CA ILE A 30 -0.11 0.61 10.16
C ILE A 30 -1.37 -0.21 9.94
N PHE A 31 -1.75 -0.96 10.98
CA PHE A 31 -3.00 -1.70 11.04
C PHE A 31 -3.98 -0.94 11.93
N ILE A 32 -5.17 -0.67 11.45
CA ILE A 32 -6.25 -0.12 12.26
C ILE A 32 -7.22 -1.23 12.63
N PHE A 33 -7.50 -1.36 13.91
CA PHE A 33 -8.46 -2.30 14.48
C PHE A 33 -9.73 -1.55 14.89
N SER A 34 -10.90 -2.05 14.52
CA SER A 34 -12.16 -1.45 14.91
C SER A 34 -13.30 -2.45 14.83
N SER A 35 -14.28 -2.28 15.73
CA SER A 35 -15.57 -2.98 15.64
C SER A 35 -16.49 -2.39 14.58
N LYS A 36 -16.18 -1.18 14.07
CA LYS A 36 -17.00 -0.47 13.11
C LYS A 36 -16.79 -1.04 11.70
N GLN A 37 -17.91 -1.42 11.06
CA GLN A 37 -17.93 -1.97 9.70
C GLN A 37 -18.30 -0.92 8.64
N ASP A 38 -18.38 0.33 9.03
CA ASP A 38 -18.77 1.44 8.15
C ASP A 38 -17.72 1.68 7.08
N ASP A 39 -18.12 1.61 5.82
CA ASP A 39 -17.25 1.82 4.66
C ASP A 39 -16.60 3.21 4.67
N TYR A 40 -17.30 4.23 5.17
CA TYR A 40 -16.78 5.59 5.24
C TYR A 40 -15.58 5.68 6.20
N ILE A 41 -15.68 5.02 7.35
CA ILE A 41 -14.59 4.97 8.34
C ILE A 41 -13.39 4.22 7.77
N GLN A 42 -13.61 3.08 7.11
CA GLN A 42 -12.54 2.33 6.46
C GLN A 42 -11.85 3.16 5.36
N ILE A 43 -12.63 3.83 4.52
CA ILE A 43 -12.12 4.73 3.47
C ILE A 43 -11.29 5.85 4.09
N THR A 44 -11.75 6.43 5.20
CA THR A 44 -11.04 7.52 5.88
C THR A 44 -9.72 7.02 6.48
N ALA A 45 -9.69 5.82 7.06
CA ALA A 45 -8.49 5.18 7.58
C ALA A 45 -7.44 4.95 6.47
N PHE A 46 -7.86 4.40 5.33
CA PHE A 46 -6.96 4.21 4.19
C PHE A 46 -6.48 5.54 3.59
N ASN A 47 -7.35 6.55 3.51
CA ASN A 47 -6.95 7.89 3.05
C ASN A 47 -5.94 8.57 3.99
N ALA A 48 -5.98 8.25 5.29
CA ALA A 48 -4.97 8.68 6.26
C ALA A 48 -3.64 7.92 6.13
N GLY A 49 -3.60 6.84 5.34
CA GLY A 49 -2.41 6.05 5.06
C GLY A 49 -2.30 4.75 5.86
N ALA A 50 -3.40 4.21 6.39
CA ALA A 50 -3.41 2.86 6.94
C ALA A 50 -3.12 1.82 5.85
N ASP A 51 -2.32 0.80 6.17
CA ASP A 51 -2.02 -0.30 5.25
C ASP A 51 -3.10 -1.38 5.28
N ASP A 52 -3.77 -1.55 6.41
CA ASP A 52 -4.88 -2.49 6.54
C ASP A 52 -5.87 -2.01 7.62
N TYR A 53 -7.14 -2.40 7.45
CA TYR A 53 -8.22 -2.14 8.39
C TYR A 53 -8.84 -3.49 8.79
N ILE A 54 -8.77 -3.81 10.07
CA ILE A 54 -9.15 -5.11 10.61
C ILE A 54 -10.40 -4.96 11.47
N ILE A 55 -11.48 -5.57 11.00
CA ILE A 55 -12.74 -5.57 11.74
C ILE A 55 -12.63 -6.58 12.89
N THR A 56 -12.93 -6.10 14.10
CA THR A 56 -12.99 -6.93 15.31
C THR A 56 -14.44 -7.37 15.64
N PRO A 57 -14.62 -8.56 16.25
CA PRO A 57 -13.60 -9.51 16.68
C PRO A 57 -12.98 -10.31 15.51
N ILE A 58 -11.68 -10.45 15.48
CA ILE A 58 -10.96 -11.30 14.52
C ILE A 58 -10.48 -12.58 15.20
N LYS A 59 -10.56 -13.71 14.49
CA LYS A 59 -9.99 -14.98 14.99
C LYS A 59 -8.48 -14.86 15.11
N PRO A 60 -7.84 -15.27 16.24
CA PRO A 60 -6.40 -15.16 16.45
C PRO A 60 -5.57 -15.73 15.31
N ILE A 61 -5.95 -16.87 14.77
CA ILE A 61 -5.24 -17.53 13.66
C ILE A 61 -5.24 -16.68 12.37
N LEU A 62 -6.31 -15.93 12.11
CA LEU A 62 -6.38 -15.03 10.95
C LEU A 62 -5.52 -13.79 11.18
N PHE A 63 -5.48 -13.28 12.40
CA PHE A 63 -4.60 -12.19 12.77
C PHE A 63 -3.13 -12.58 12.64
N GLU A 64 -2.75 -13.74 13.19
CA GLU A 64 -1.39 -14.28 13.08
C GLU A 64 -0.99 -14.49 11.61
N ALA A 65 -1.89 -15.04 10.78
CA ALA A 65 -1.64 -15.22 9.36
C ALA A 65 -1.38 -13.89 8.64
N ARG A 66 -2.15 -12.83 8.95
CA ARG A 66 -1.94 -11.48 8.42
C ARG A 66 -0.56 -10.94 8.83
N ILE A 67 -0.23 -10.99 10.13
CA ILE A 67 1.09 -10.52 10.62
C ILE A 67 2.23 -11.35 10.04
N ALA A 68 2.08 -12.67 9.93
CA ALA A 68 3.10 -13.55 9.35
C ALA A 68 3.38 -13.20 7.88
N SER A 69 2.35 -12.86 7.11
CA SER A 69 2.50 -12.45 5.72
C SER A 69 3.36 -11.20 5.58
N TYR A 70 3.27 -10.25 6.52
CA TYR A 70 4.12 -9.06 6.55
C TYR A 70 5.57 -9.35 6.98
N LYS A 71 5.76 -10.32 7.88
CA LYS A 71 7.11 -10.71 8.35
C LYS A 71 7.89 -11.51 7.31
N LYS A 72 7.23 -12.35 6.51
CA LYS A 72 7.86 -13.21 5.51
C LYS A 72 8.60 -12.39 4.44
N ARG A 73 8.07 -11.25 4.05
CA ARG A 73 8.67 -10.37 3.05
C ARG A 73 10.00 -9.75 3.48
N LYS A 74 10.22 -9.52 4.79
CA LYS A 74 11.51 -9.02 5.30
C LYS A 74 12.68 -9.99 5.07
N LYS A 75 12.41 -11.28 4.80
CA LYS A 75 13.46 -12.29 4.58
C LYS A 75 13.74 -12.57 3.10
N GLU A 76 12.81 -12.26 2.20
CA GLU A 76 12.95 -12.54 0.77
C GLU A 76 13.52 -11.36 -0.02
N ASP A 77 13.58 -10.15 0.55
CA ASP A 77 14.14 -8.94 -0.07
C ASP A 77 15.69 -8.92 -0.13
N GLY A 78 16.35 -10.02 0.24
CA GLY A 78 17.82 -10.10 0.30
C GLY A 78 18.54 -10.41 -1.02
N SER A 79 17.86 -10.61 -2.12
CA SER A 79 18.56 -10.91 -3.39
C SER A 79 17.72 -10.62 -4.63
N ILE A 80 17.63 -9.38 -5.03
CA ILE A 80 17.47 -9.04 -6.45
C ILE A 80 18.35 -7.82 -6.75
N MET A 81 19.42 -8.09 -7.51
CA MET A 81 20.35 -7.10 -8.02
C MET A 81 19.65 -5.92 -8.68
N ASN A 82 20.04 -4.72 -8.30
CA ASN A 82 19.78 -3.48 -9.01
C ASN A 82 20.16 -3.63 -10.48
N LYS A 83 19.16 -3.78 -11.35
CA LYS A 83 19.37 -3.62 -12.78
C LYS A 83 19.39 -2.11 -13.06
N PRO A 84 20.42 -1.57 -13.75
CA PRO A 84 20.47 -0.15 -14.07
C PRO A 84 19.26 0.28 -14.91
N LEU A 85 18.85 1.51 -14.71
CA LEU A 85 17.77 2.19 -15.43
C LEU A 85 17.89 2.00 -16.95
N GLU A 86 16.84 1.50 -17.57
CA GLU A 86 16.64 1.66 -18.99
C GLU A 86 16.18 3.11 -19.27
N LEU A 87 16.88 3.79 -20.18
CA LEU A 87 16.55 5.13 -20.62
C LEU A 87 15.07 5.20 -21.09
N GLY A 88 14.28 6.02 -20.44
CA GLY A 88 12.88 6.28 -20.84
C GLY A 88 11.85 6.28 -19.69
N LYS A 89 12.23 5.84 -18.49
CA LYS A 89 11.29 5.82 -17.34
C LYS A 89 11.31 7.15 -16.60
N LYS A 90 10.14 7.72 -16.39
CA LYS A 90 9.95 9.00 -15.67
C LYS A 90 10.34 8.95 -14.19
N PHE A 91 10.59 7.77 -13.63
CA PHE A 91 10.96 7.57 -12.23
C PHE A 91 11.67 6.23 -12.03
N HIS A 92 12.34 6.10 -10.89
CA HIS A 92 12.99 4.87 -10.41
C HIS A 92 12.42 4.45 -9.05
N VAL A 93 12.31 3.14 -8.84
CA VAL A 93 11.87 2.57 -7.55
C VAL A 93 13.10 2.11 -6.78
N ASP A 94 13.40 2.78 -5.67
CA ASP A 94 14.45 2.40 -4.73
C ASP A 94 13.84 1.52 -3.63
N LYS A 95 14.14 0.23 -3.70
CA LYS A 95 13.62 -0.76 -2.75
C LYS A 95 14.32 -0.73 -1.40
N GLU A 96 15.57 -0.32 -1.36
CA GLU A 96 16.36 -0.30 -0.12
C GLU A 96 15.87 0.84 0.79
N GLN A 97 15.56 1.98 0.17
CA GLN A 97 15.10 3.17 0.87
C GLN A 97 13.56 3.32 0.89
N TYR A 98 12.83 2.45 0.18
CA TYR A 98 11.37 2.58 -0.01
C TYR A 98 10.96 3.93 -0.58
N LEU A 99 11.71 4.40 -1.58
CA LEU A 99 11.51 5.70 -2.23
C LEU A 99 11.20 5.54 -3.71
N ILE A 100 10.39 6.46 -4.21
CA ILE A 100 10.23 6.70 -5.64
C ILE A 100 11.07 7.91 -5.99
N ILE A 101 12.11 7.70 -6.79
CA ILE A 101 13.04 8.74 -7.25
C ILE A 101 12.50 9.30 -8.56
N THR A 102 12.22 10.59 -8.58
CA THR A 102 11.74 11.31 -9.76
C THR A 102 12.68 12.46 -10.11
N GLU A 103 12.52 13.06 -11.28
CA GLU A 103 13.28 14.26 -11.67
C GLU A 103 13.05 15.44 -10.73
N SER A 104 11.88 15.51 -10.09
CA SER A 104 11.51 16.57 -9.14
C SER A 104 11.90 16.27 -7.68
N GLY A 105 12.46 15.08 -7.39
CA GLY A 105 12.91 14.69 -6.06
C GLY A 105 12.39 13.31 -5.64
N ASN A 106 12.69 12.95 -4.40
CA ASN A 106 12.32 11.66 -3.83
C ASN A 106 10.95 11.73 -3.18
N ILE A 107 10.10 10.75 -3.46
CA ILE A 107 8.74 10.65 -2.91
C ILE A 107 8.66 9.37 -2.08
N SER A 108 8.30 9.52 -0.80
CA SER A 108 7.96 8.39 0.07
C SER A 108 6.48 8.08 -0.06
N LEU A 109 6.16 6.81 -0.27
CA LEU A 109 4.79 6.32 -0.29
C LEU A 109 4.50 5.48 0.96
N PRO A 110 3.25 5.45 1.45
CA PRO A 110 2.82 4.41 2.37
C PRO A 110 3.17 3.03 1.82
N ARG A 111 3.50 2.11 2.71
CA ARG A 111 4.16 0.85 2.29
C ARG A 111 3.36 0.05 1.27
N LYS A 112 2.03 -0.08 1.42
CA LYS A 112 1.20 -0.82 0.46
C LYS A 112 1.16 -0.17 -0.92
N GLU A 113 1.16 1.15 -0.96
CA GLU A 113 1.21 1.92 -2.20
C GLU A 113 2.57 1.76 -2.88
N PHE A 114 3.66 1.77 -2.10
CA PHE A 114 5.00 1.45 -2.62
C PHE A 114 5.06 0.03 -3.21
N GLU A 115 4.58 -0.98 -2.47
CA GLU A 115 4.55 -2.37 -2.94
C GLU A 115 3.74 -2.53 -4.23
N MET A 116 2.62 -1.80 -4.38
CA MET A 116 1.82 -1.80 -5.61
C MET A 116 2.57 -1.18 -6.78
N VAL A 117 3.24 -0.05 -6.56
CA VAL A 117 4.04 0.62 -7.60
C VAL A 117 5.22 -0.26 -8.00
N ASP A 118 5.95 -0.82 -7.04
CA ASP A 118 7.08 -1.72 -7.31
C ASP A 118 6.66 -2.96 -8.10
N LEU A 119 5.55 -3.59 -7.71
CA LEU A 119 5.01 -4.75 -8.42
C LEU A 119 4.70 -4.44 -9.90
N MET A 120 4.04 -3.31 -10.15
CA MET A 120 3.72 -2.87 -11.50
C MET A 120 4.97 -2.43 -12.27
N TYR A 121 5.92 -1.78 -11.61
CA TYR A 121 7.16 -1.30 -12.20
C TYR A 121 8.04 -2.44 -12.72
N GLN A 122 8.17 -3.52 -11.94
CA GLN A 122 8.90 -4.72 -12.34
C GLN A 122 8.22 -5.46 -13.50
N ASN A 123 6.92 -5.28 -13.66
CA ASN A 123 6.11 -5.96 -14.67
C ASN A 123 5.34 -4.95 -15.52
N SER A 124 6.03 -3.99 -16.10
CA SER A 124 5.45 -2.81 -16.76
C SER A 124 4.49 -3.14 -17.92
N ASN A 125 4.63 -4.30 -18.54
CA ASN A 125 3.76 -4.76 -19.63
C ASN A 125 2.54 -5.57 -19.14
N LYS A 126 2.37 -5.73 -17.82
CA LYS A 126 1.30 -6.53 -17.24
C LYS A 126 0.19 -5.65 -16.68
N ILE A 127 -1.06 -6.06 -16.94
CA ILE A 127 -2.23 -5.51 -16.25
C ILE A 127 -2.49 -6.39 -15.02
N PHE A 128 -2.54 -5.77 -13.86
CA PHE A 128 -2.85 -6.43 -12.60
C PHE A 128 -4.33 -6.25 -12.26
N THR A 129 -5.02 -7.35 -12.02
CA THR A 129 -6.40 -7.33 -11.54
C THR A 129 -6.43 -6.97 -10.04
N ARG A 130 -7.64 -6.65 -9.51
CA ARG A 130 -7.80 -6.47 -8.06
C ARG A 130 -7.44 -7.73 -7.28
N HIS A 131 -7.73 -8.91 -7.83
CA HIS A 131 -7.37 -10.19 -7.23
C HIS A 131 -5.86 -10.41 -7.22
N ASP A 132 -5.13 -10.01 -8.27
CA ASP A 132 -3.68 -10.10 -8.28
C ASP A 132 -3.07 -9.25 -7.15
N PHE A 133 -3.49 -8.00 -7.00
CA PHE A 133 -3.02 -7.15 -5.90
C PHE A 133 -3.39 -7.74 -4.54
N ALA A 134 -4.65 -8.16 -4.36
CA ALA A 134 -5.12 -8.73 -3.10
C ALA A 134 -4.31 -9.96 -2.70
N ASN A 135 -4.05 -10.87 -3.62
CA ASN A 135 -3.30 -12.09 -3.37
C ASN A 135 -1.80 -11.82 -3.14
N ILE A 136 -1.19 -10.99 -3.99
CA ILE A 136 0.25 -10.75 -3.94
C ILE A 136 0.62 -9.83 -2.79
N ILE A 137 -0.17 -8.77 -2.54
CA ILE A 137 0.19 -7.71 -1.59
C ILE A 137 -0.50 -7.88 -0.23
N TRP A 138 -1.74 -8.35 -0.18
CA TRP A 138 -2.48 -8.56 1.07
C TRP A 138 -2.59 -10.02 1.50
N HIS A 139 -2.30 -10.96 0.60
CA HIS A 139 -2.50 -12.41 0.82
C HIS A 139 -3.92 -12.76 1.29
N SER A 140 -4.90 -12.00 0.82
CA SER A 140 -6.31 -12.13 1.18
C SER A 140 -7.19 -11.82 -0.02
N ALA A 141 -7.92 -12.81 -0.50
CA ALA A 141 -8.86 -12.64 -1.61
C ALA A 141 -10.04 -11.71 -1.26
N GLU A 142 -10.36 -11.55 0.02
CA GLU A 142 -11.45 -10.67 0.47
C GLU A 142 -11.18 -9.19 0.13
N VAL A 143 -9.91 -8.79 0.16
CA VAL A 143 -9.50 -7.42 -0.19
C VAL A 143 -9.85 -7.07 -1.64
N ALA A 144 -9.88 -8.06 -2.53
CA ALA A 144 -10.20 -7.85 -3.94
C ALA A 144 -11.65 -7.37 -4.15
N ASN A 145 -12.56 -7.77 -3.29
CA ASN A 145 -13.98 -7.44 -3.35
C ASN A 145 -14.32 -6.12 -2.65
N SER A 146 -13.36 -5.55 -1.92
CA SER A 146 -13.49 -4.26 -1.26
C SER A 146 -13.01 -3.13 -2.15
N ARG A 147 -13.29 -1.89 -1.74
CA ARG A 147 -12.74 -0.68 -2.39
C ARG A 147 -11.28 -0.39 -2.03
N THR A 148 -10.65 -1.23 -1.22
CA THR A 148 -9.30 -1.02 -0.70
C THR A 148 -8.29 -0.77 -1.82
N ILE A 149 -8.26 -1.63 -2.85
CA ILE A 149 -7.34 -1.50 -3.97
C ILE A 149 -7.54 -0.17 -4.71
N ASP A 150 -8.79 0.20 -4.97
CA ASP A 150 -9.11 1.43 -5.71
C ASP A 150 -8.69 2.69 -4.93
N ILE A 151 -8.79 2.65 -3.60
CA ILE A 151 -8.35 3.75 -2.73
C ILE A 151 -6.83 3.90 -2.79
N HIS A 152 -6.08 2.82 -2.69
CA HIS A 152 -4.63 2.87 -2.81
C HIS A 152 -4.19 3.35 -4.21
N ILE A 153 -4.84 2.89 -5.28
CA ILE A 153 -4.59 3.42 -6.64
C ILE A 153 -4.84 4.92 -6.71
N ARG A 154 -5.94 5.40 -6.11
CA ARG A 154 -6.25 6.83 -6.05
C ARG A 154 -5.17 7.62 -5.29
N ASN A 155 -4.70 7.09 -4.16
CA ASN A 155 -3.67 7.74 -3.35
C ASN A 155 -2.32 7.78 -4.09
N ILE A 156 -1.93 6.69 -4.75
CA ILE A 156 -0.72 6.66 -5.61
C ILE A 156 -0.81 7.76 -6.67
N ARG A 157 -1.95 7.87 -7.36
CA ARG A 157 -2.16 8.91 -8.38
C ARG A 157 -2.11 10.33 -7.81
N LYS A 158 -2.58 10.52 -6.58
CA LYS A 158 -2.52 11.83 -5.90
C LYS A 158 -1.07 12.25 -5.62
N LEU A 159 -0.19 11.30 -5.30
CA LEU A 159 1.20 11.56 -4.93
C LEU A 159 2.15 11.56 -6.14
N LEU A 160 1.97 10.66 -7.09
CA LEU A 160 2.85 10.48 -8.25
C LEU A 160 2.32 11.05 -9.56
N GLY A 161 1.08 11.53 -9.58
CA GLY A 161 0.41 12.04 -10.79
C GLY A 161 -0.63 11.08 -11.36
N GLN A 162 -1.65 11.65 -12.01
CA GLN A 162 -2.80 10.89 -12.51
C GLN A 162 -2.43 9.88 -13.61
N ASP A 163 -1.44 10.21 -14.41
CA ASP A 163 -1.04 9.42 -15.59
C ASP A 163 -0.12 8.24 -15.25
N ILE A 164 0.36 8.16 -14.00
CA ILE A 164 1.32 7.12 -13.59
C ILE A 164 0.73 5.70 -13.65
N ILE A 165 -0.57 5.57 -13.43
CA ILE A 165 -1.29 4.30 -13.49
C ILE A 165 -2.41 4.38 -14.53
N LYS A 166 -2.34 3.51 -15.52
CA LYS A 166 -3.40 3.32 -16.52
C LYS A 166 -4.47 2.37 -15.97
N THR A 167 -5.74 2.75 -16.15
CA THR A 167 -6.88 1.88 -15.85
C THR A 167 -7.35 1.18 -17.11
N SER A 168 -7.34 -0.15 -17.09
CA SER A 168 -8.02 -0.98 -18.09
C SER A 168 -9.41 -1.31 -17.56
N LYS A 169 -10.43 -0.62 -18.10
CA LYS A 169 -11.81 -0.67 -17.59
C LYS A 169 -12.33 -2.12 -17.55
N GLY A 170 -12.83 -2.55 -16.40
CA GLY A 170 -13.33 -3.90 -16.18
C GLY A 170 -12.25 -4.98 -15.98
N ILE A 171 -10.95 -4.66 -16.15
CA ILE A 171 -9.84 -5.60 -16.04
C ILE A 171 -8.97 -5.28 -14.82
N GLY A 172 -8.32 -4.11 -14.80
CA GLY A 172 -7.38 -3.79 -13.73
C GLY A 172 -6.53 -2.56 -14.01
N TYR A 173 -5.31 -2.58 -13.48
CA TYR A 173 -4.38 -1.46 -13.48
C TYR A 173 -3.01 -1.88 -13.99
N SER A 174 -2.32 -0.97 -14.65
CA SER A 174 -0.92 -1.13 -15.08
C SER A 174 -0.18 0.18 -14.90
N ILE A 175 1.14 0.10 -14.77
CA ILE A 175 1.97 1.31 -14.73
C ILE A 175 2.13 1.88 -16.13
N ASN A 176 2.25 3.19 -16.22
CA ASN A 176 2.48 3.94 -17.45
C ASN A 176 3.86 4.58 -17.38
N ILE A 177 4.87 3.89 -17.93
CA ILE A 177 6.29 4.28 -17.93
C ILE A 177 6.86 4.30 -19.33
#